data_efd42ebc675bc13d87fa544f619c6924
#
_entry.id   efd42ebc675bc13d87fa544f619c6924
#
_cell.length_a   1.000
_cell.length_b   1.000
_cell.length_c   1.000
_cell.angle_alpha   90.00
_cell.angle_beta   90.00
_cell.angle_gamma   90.00
#
_symmetry.space_group_name_H-M   'P 1'
#
loop_
_entity.id
_entity.type
_entity.pdbx_description
1 polymer ?
#
loop_
_entity_poly.entity_id
_entity_poly.type
_entity_poly.pdbx_seq_one_letter_code
_entity_poly.pdbx_strand_id
1 'polypeptide(L)'
;MKEFDIISIGGGSGGIATMNRAAMYGAKAAVIEAGYLGGTCVNLGCVPKKIMWYGSQIAEAIQNYGPEYGFTSQEVTFDFSTLRKNREAYIERSRISYGNTFNKNGVEVINGFARFVDNQTV
;
A
#
# COMPACT_ATOMS: atom_id res chain seq x y z
N MET A 1 -9.81 -27.70 -10.24
CA MET A 1 -9.59 -27.08 -8.92
C MET A 1 -8.11 -26.79 -8.79
N LYS A 2 -7.71 -25.61 -8.29
CA LYS A 2 -6.31 -25.31 -8.00
C LYS A 2 -6.04 -25.64 -6.53
N GLU A 3 -4.87 -26.17 -6.24
CA GLU A 3 -4.44 -26.51 -4.89
C GLU A 3 -3.29 -25.62 -4.46
N PHE A 4 -3.32 -25.17 -3.22
CA PHE A 4 -2.30 -24.35 -2.57
C PHE A 4 -2.03 -24.87 -1.16
N ASP A 5 -0.80 -24.68 -0.68
CA ASP A 5 -0.45 -25.00 0.69
C ASP A 5 -1.05 -23.98 1.67
N ILE A 6 -1.17 -22.72 1.20
CA ILE A 6 -1.72 -21.62 1.99
C ILE A 6 -2.40 -20.58 1.10
N ILE A 7 -3.54 -20.08 1.55
CA ILE A 7 -4.29 -19.01 0.88
C ILE A 7 -4.56 -17.90 1.89
N SER A 8 -4.28 -16.64 1.49
CA SER A 8 -4.75 -15.47 2.21
C SER A 8 -6.05 -14.96 1.61
N ILE A 9 -7.07 -14.81 2.43
CA ILE A 9 -8.28 -14.07 2.07
C ILE A 9 -8.04 -12.61 2.44
N GLY A 10 -7.74 -11.82 1.43
CA GLY A 10 -7.35 -10.43 1.52
C GLY A 10 -5.87 -10.17 1.29
N GLY A 11 -5.59 -9.21 0.41
CA GLY A 11 -4.26 -8.72 0.04
C GLY A 11 -3.87 -7.44 0.79
N GLY A 12 -4.27 -7.31 2.05
CA GLY A 12 -3.80 -6.26 2.96
C GLY A 12 -2.41 -6.54 3.52
N SER A 13 -1.96 -5.71 4.45
CA SER A 13 -0.60 -5.80 5.02
C SER A 13 -0.26 -7.19 5.58
N GLY A 14 -1.20 -7.83 6.29
CA GLY A 14 -1.01 -9.17 6.84
C GLY A 14 -0.91 -10.23 5.74
N GLY A 15 -1.85 -10.23 4.78
CA GLY A 15 -1.84 -11.17 3.66
C GLY A 15 -0.59 -11.06 2.79
N ILE A 16 -0.18 -9.82 2.46
CA ILE A 16 1.04 -9.57 1.69
C ILE A 16 2.27 -10.13 2.41
N ALA A 17 2.43 -9.80 3.70
CA ALA A 17 3.60 -10.24 4.46
C ALA A 17 3.63 -11.76 4.61
N THR A 18 2.50 -12.37 4.96
CA THR A 18 2.41 -13.81 5.22
C THR A 18 2.64 -14.61 3.94
N MET A 19 1.99 -14.27 2.83
CA MET A 19 2.11 -15.04 1.60
C MET A 19 3.49 -14.92 0.97
N ASN A 20 4.09 -13.74 0.96
CA ASN A 20 5.47 -13.60 0.50
C ASN A 20 6.43 -14.43 1.38
N ARG A 21 6.24 -14.42 2.69
CA ARG A 21 7.08 -15.20 3.60
C ARG A 21 6.89 -16.71 3.37
N ALA A 22 5.66 -17.17 3.27
CA ALA A 22 5.37 -18.59 3.00
C ALA A 22 6.01 -19.06 1.68
N ALA A 23 5.86 -18.28 0.61
CA ALA A 23 6.44 -18.58 -0.68
C ALA A 23 7.98 -18.60 -0.66
N MET A 24 8.62 -17.69 0.10
CA MET A 24 10.09 -17.70 0.29
C MET A 24 10.58 -18.97 0.98
N TYR A 25 9.75 -19.66 1.75
CA TYR A 25 10.04 -20.96 2.35
C TYR A 25 9.53 -22.15 1.53
N GLY A 26 9.13 -21.91 0.30
CA GLY A 26 8.76 -22.97 -0.66
C GLY A 26 7.30 -23.37 -0.68
N ALA A 27 6.43 -22.70 0.07
CA ALA A 27 5.00 -22.98 0.02
C ALA A 27 4.38 -22.47 -1.28
N LYS A 28 3.46 -23.24 -1.85
CA LYS A 28 2.60 -22.81 -2.95
C LYS A 28 1.50 -21.93 -2.38
N ALA A 29 1.66 -20.61 -2.54
CA ALA A 29 0.84 -19.59 -1.89
C ALA A 29 -0.04 -18.82 -2.86
N ALA A 30 -1.24 -18.43 -2.40
CA ALA A 30 -2.13 -17.55 -3.14
C ALA A 30 -2.73 -16.45 -2.24
N VAL A 31 -3.06 -15.33 -2.86
CA VAL A 31 -3.84 -14.24 -2.26
C VAL A 31 -5.12 -14.06 -3.05
N ILE A 32 -6.25 -14.04 -2.37
CA ILE A 32 -7.54 -13.67 -2.97
C ILE A 32 -7.88 -12.25 -2.51
N GLU A 33 -7.97 -11.31 -3.45
CA GLU A 33 -8.24 -9.90 -3.15
C GLU A 33 -9.39 -9.38 -4.01
N ALA A 34 -10.37 -8.77 -3.35
CA ALA A 34 -11.57 -8.24 -4.01
C ALA A 34 -11.40 -6.82 -4.56
N GLY A 35 -10.37 -6.11 -4.09
CA GLY A 35 -10.08 -4.74 -4.48
C GLY A 35 -8.62 -4.55 -4.87
N TYR A 36 -7.97 -3.57 -4.26
CA TYR A 36 -6.57 -3.26 -4.53
C TYR A 36 -5.64 -3.89 -3.49
N LEU A 37 -4.53 -4.43 -3.96
CA LEU A 37 -3.44 -4.87 -3.08
C LEU A 37 -2.98 -3.73 -2.16
N GLY A 38 -2.62 -4.08 -0.94
CA GLY A 38 -2.20 -3.14 0.09
C GLY A 38 -3.25 -2.87 1.18
N GLY A 39 -4.52 -3.21 0.90
CA GLY A 39 -5.62 -3.05 1.85
C GLY A 39 -5.82 -1.59 2.28
N THR A 40 -6.47 -1.40 3.42
CA THR A 40 -6.76 -0.07 3.98
C THR A 40 -5.51 0.76 4.24
N CYS A 41 -4.46 0.17 4.77
CA CYS A 41 -3.23 0.90 5.11
C CYS A 41 -2.63 1.62 3.90
N VAL A 42 -2.46 0.92 2.79
CA VAL A 42 -1.84 1.48 1.57
C VAL A 42 -2.79 2.41 0.84
N ASN A 43 -4.05 2.02 0.71
CA ASN A 43 -4.99 2.69 -0.18
C ASN A 43 -5.74 3.86 0.46
N LEU A 44 -6.08 3.75 1.75
CA LEU A 44 -6.99 4.68 2.42
C LEU A 44 -6.51 5.14 3.82
N GLY A 45 -5.42 4.59 4.32
CA GLY A 45 -5.01 4.76 5.72
C GLY A 45 -3.60 5.30 5.88
N CYS A 46 -2.69 4.41 6.31
CA CYS A 46 -1.33 4.78 6.76
C CYS A 46 -0.54 5.57 5.73
N VAL A 47 -0.55 5.13 4.48
CA VAL A 47 0.23 5.75 3.41
C VAL A 47 -0.30 7.13 3.03
N PRO A 48 -1.57 7.28 2.59
CA PRO A 48 -2.09 8.59 2.23
C PRO A 48 -2.07 9.58 3.40
N LYS A 49 -2.39 9.14 4.61
CA LYS A 49 -2.31 9.96 5.81
C LYS A 49 -0.92 10.52 6.04
N LYS A 50 0.12 9.69 5.91
CA LYS A 50 1.50 10.10 6.19
C LYS A 50 2.02 11.07 5.14
N ILE A 51 1.64 10.91 3.88
CA ILE A 51 1.99 11.88 2.83
C ILE A 51 1.35 13.24 3.12
N MET A 52 0.10 13.26 3.55
CA MET A 52 -0.58 14.50 3.96
C MET A 52 0.09 15.15 5.16
N TRP A 53 0.49 14.35 6.15
CA TRP A 53 1.20 14.84 7.32
C TRP A 53 2.55 15.45 6.97
N TYR A 54 3.34 14.84 6.08
CA TYR A 54 4.59 15.45 5.61
C TYR A 54 4.35 16.79 4.89
N GLY A 55 3.26 16.91 4.14
CA GLY A 55 2.86 18.19 3.54
C GLY A 55 2.64 19.28 4.59
N SER A 56 1.96 18.94 5.69
CA SER A 56 1.75 19.90 6.80
C SER A 56 3.06 20.25 7.51
N GLN A 57 3.97 19.30 7.69
CA GLN A 57 5.29 19.56 8.30
C GLN A 57 6.14 20.51 7.44
N ILE A 58 6.08 20.38 6.12
CA ILE A 58 6.76 21.30 5.21
C ILE A 58 6.18 22.71 5.35
N ALA A 59 4.86 22.85 5.39
CA ALA A 59 4.21 24.16 5.58
C ALA A 59 4.62 24.80 6.91
N GLU A 60 4.62 24.01 7.99
CA GLU A 60 5.06 24.46 9.32
C GLU A 60 6.54 24.89 9.32
N ALA A 61 7.40 24.12 8.67
CA ALA A 61 8.82 24.46 8.56
C ALA A 61 9.04 25.78 7.82
N ILE A 62 8.31 26.03 6.73
CA ILE A 62 8.42 27.26 5.97
C ILE A 62 7.89 28.47 6.74
N GLN A 63 6.73 28.31 7.41
CA GLN A 63 6.04 29.44 8.04
C GLN A 63 6.57 29.77 9.44
N ASN A 64 6.87 28.76 10.23
CA ASN A 64 7.16 28.94 11.65
C ASN A 64 8.65 28.86 11.96
N TYR A 65 9.38 27.91 11.37
CA TYR A 65 10.79 27.70 11.71
C TYR A 65 11.75 28.43 10.77
N GLY A 66 11.41 28.49 9.48
CA GLY A 66 12.29 29.08 8.47
C GLY A 66 12.82 30.47 8.82
N PRO A 67 11.97 31.43 9.25
CA PRO A 67 12.40 32.78 9.58
C PRO A 67 13.47 32.82 10.68
N GLU A 68 13.38 31.99 11.68
CA GLU A 68 14.36 31.91 12.79
C GLU A 68 15.74 31.43 12.33
N TYR A 69 15.79 30.68 11.22
CA TYR A 69 17.02 30.17 10.62
C TYR A 69 17.52 31.04 9.44
N GLY A 70 16.93 32.21 9.24
CA GLY A 70 17.34 33.16 8.19
C GLY A 70 16.74 32.89 6.81
N PHE A 71 15.78 31.99 6.69
CA PHE A 71 15.03 31.80 5.44
C PHE A 71 13.93 32.83 5.33
N THR A 72 13.97 33.68 4.31
CA THR A 72 12.91 34.62 4.00
C THR A 72 12.14 34.15 2.77
N SER A 73 10.85 33.89 2.94
CA SER A 73 9.93 33.62 1.83
C SER A 73 8.97 34.83 1.69
N GLN A 74 8.88 35.40 0.52
CA GLN A 74 7.98 36.53 0.29
C GLN A 74 6.52 36.10 0.17
N GLU A 75 6.24 34.98 -0.47
CA GLU A 75 4.90 34.43 -0.59
C GLU A 75 5.01 32.90 -0.79
N VAL A 76 4.34 32.13 0.07
CA VAL A 76 4.23 30.70 -0.06
C VAL A 76 2.82 30.36 -0.49
N THR A 77 2.68 29.88 -1.72
CA THR A 77 1.42 29.36 -2.22
C THR A 77 1.38 27.83 -2.08
N PHE A 78 0.21 27.29 -1.77
CA PHE A 78 0.00 25.85 -1.64
C PHE A 78 -1.04 25.36 -2.64
N ASP A 79 -0.65 24.42 -3.49
CA ASP A 79 -1.56 23.73 -4.40
C ASP A 79 -1.88 22.32 -3.89
N PHE A 80 -3.06 22.18 -3.29
CA PHE A 80 -3.56 20.91 -2.80
C PHE A 80 -3.74 19.85 -3.91
N SER A 81 -4.04 20.28 -5.14
CA SER A 81 -4.21 19.37 -6.27
C SER A 81 -2.91 18.64 -6.61
N THR A 82 -1.80 19.35 -6.54
CA THR A 82 -0.45 18.75 -6.73
C THR A 82 -0.13 17.73 -5.63
N LEU A 83 -0.38 18.07 -4.36
CA LEU A 83 -0.17 17.12 -3.26
C LEU A 83 -1.03 15.86 -3.44
N ARG A 84 -2.30 16.03 -3.76
CA ARG A 84 -3.22 14.92 -4.02
C ARG A 84 -2.75 14.03 -5.17
N LYS A 85 -2.39 14.62 -6.30
CA LYS A 85 -1.89 13.88 -7.46
C LYS A 85 -0.64 13.05 -7.13
N ASN A 86 0.30 13.62 -6.41
CA ASN A 86 1.52 12.93 -6.01
C ASN A 86 1.24 11.81 -5.00
N ARG A 87 0.29 12.01 -4.09
CA ARG A 87 -0.19 10.98 -3.16
C ARG A 87 -0.78 9.79 -3.91
N GLU A 88 -1.70 10.02 -4.85
CA GLU A 88 -2.30 8.95 -5.65
C GLU A 88 -1.25 8.19 -6.48
N ALA A 89 -0.30 8.91 -7.09
CA ALA A 89 0.79 8.29 -7.84
C ALA A 89 1.69 7.42 -6.93
N TYR A 90 1.91 7.81 -5.69
CA TYR A 90 2.66 7.00 -4.72
C TYR A 90 1.90 5.71 -4.36
N ILE A 91 0.59 5.80 -4.11
CA ILE A 91 -0.26 4.65 -3.80
C ILE A 91 -0.25 3.66 -4.97
N GLU A 92 -0.38 4.15 -6.20
CA GLU A 92 -0.35 3.31 -7.39
C GLU A 92 1.00 2.57 -7.54
N ARG A 93 2.12 3.26 -7.36
CA ARG A 93 3.44 2.62 -7.36
C ARG A 93 3.56 1.53 -6.28
N SER A 94 2.96 1.74 -5.11
CA SER A 94 2.94 0.75 -4.04
C SER A 94 2.16 -0.50 -4.42
N ARG A 95 1.00 -0.36 -5.05
CA ARG A 95 0.20 -1.49 -5.58
C ARG A 95 1.00 -2.31 -6.59
N ILE A 96 1.62 -1.62 -7.56
CA ILE A 96 2.47 -2.26 -8.58
C ILE A 96 3.64 -3.00 -7.93
N SER A 97 4.29 -2.40 -6.94
CA SER A 97 5.40 -3.00 -6.22
C SER A 97 5.00 -4.30 -5.50
N TYR A 98 3.84 -4.33 -4.87
CA TYR A 98 3.33 -5.56 -4.23
C TYR A 98 3.03 -6.64 -5.26
N GLY A 99 2.39 -6.30 -6.38
CA GLY A 99 2.15 -7.24 -7.48
C GLY A 99 3.45 -7.83 -8.03
N ASN A 100 4.45 -6.99 -8.25
CA ASN A 100 5.77 -7.43 -8.72
C ASN A 100 6.46 -8.35 -7.70
N THR A 101 6.32 -8.06 -6.41
CA THR A 101 6.89 -8.90 -5.35
C THR A 101 6.22 -10.26 -5.30
N PHE A 102 4.90 -10.32 -5.43
CA PHE A 102 4.17 -11.59 -5.53
C PHE A 102 4.60 -12.40 -6.74
N ASN A 103 4.68 -11.79 -7.92
CA ASN A 103 5.17 -12.43 -9.13
C ASN A 103 6.58 -13.00 -8.95
N LYS A 104 7.49 -12.22 -8.38
CA LYS A 104 8.87 -12.65 -8.10
C LYS A 104 8.94 -13.86 -7.18
N ASN A 105 8.07 -13.91 -6.17
CA ASN A 105 8.05 -14.99 -5.17
C ASN A 105 7.13 -16.16 -5.57
N GLY A 106 6.47 -16.10 -6.74
CA GLY A 106 5.58 -17.15 -7.19
C GLY A 106 4.24 -17.23 -6.43
N VAL A 107 3.83 -16.13 -5.80
CA VAL A 107 2.51 -16.05 -5.15
C VAL A 107 1.45 -15.73 -6.21
N GLU A 108 0.42 -16.57 -6.31
CA GLU A 108 -0.70 -16.31 -7.22
C GLU A 108 -1.66 -15.28 -6.64
N VAL A 109 -2.01 -14.26 -7.42
CA VAL A 109 -3.02 -13.27 -7.06
C VAL A 109 -4.32 -13.60 -7.80
N ILE A 110 -5.37 -13.86 -7.04
CA ILE A 110 -6.71 -14.19 -7.54
C ILE A 110 -7.63 -13.02 -7.20
N ASN A 111 -8.17 -12.37 -8.23
CA ASN A 111 -9.09 -11.26 -8.04
C ASN A 111 -10.51 -11.76 -7.80
N GLY A 112 -11.11 -11.40 -6.69
CA GLY A 112 -12.47 -11.74 -6.34
C GLY A 112 -12.75 -11.78 -4.84
N PHE A 113 -14.02 -11.99 -4.51
CA PHE A 113 -14.45 -12.24 -3.14
C PHE A 113 -14.35 -13.73 -2.85
N ALA A 114 -13.56 -14.07 -1.82
CA ALA A 114 -13.49 -15.44 -1.33
C ALA A 114 -14.61 -15.73 -0.34
N ARG A 115 -15.12 -16.94 -0.40
CA ARG A 115 -16.02 -17.52 0.58
C ARG A 115 -15.70 -18.99 0.78
N PHE A 116 -15.82 -19.47 1.99
CA PHE A 116 -15.66 -20.90 2.26
C PHE A 116 -16.81 -21.70 1.63
N VAL A 117 -16.46 -22.75 0.93
CA VAL A 117 -17.38 -23.78 0.42
C VAL A 117 -17.43 -24.93 1.42
N ASP A 118 -16.27 -25.29 1.95
CA ASP A 118 -16.08 -26.28 3.03
C ASP A 118 -14.81 -25.94 3.84
N ASN A 119 -14.36 -26.86 4.70
CA ASN A 119 -13.20 -26.64 5.58
C ASN A 119 -11.86 -26.52 4.85
N GLN A 120 -11.80 -26.86 3.57
CA GLN A 120 -10.57 -26.92 2.77
C GLN A 120 -10.70 -26.18 1.43
N THR A 121 -11.89 -25.63 1.12
CA THR A 121 -12.19 -25.03 -0.17
C THR A 121 -12.76 -23.60 -0.01
N VAL A 122 -12.22 -22.69 -0.77
CA VAL A 122 -12.71 -21.31 -0.91
C VAL A 122 -13.05 -21.02 -2.36
#